data_8e755582e66b1d02776e9ed67334d42b
#
_entry.id   8e755582e66b1d02776e9ed67334d42b
#
_cell.length_a   1.000
_cell.length_b   1.000
_cell.length_c   1.000
_cell.angle_alpha   90.00
_cell.angle_beta   90.00
_cell.angle_gamma   90.00
#
_symmetry.space_group_name_H-M   'P 1'
#
loop_
_entity.id
_entity.type
_entity.pdbx_description
1 polymer ?
#
loop_
_entity_poly.entity_id
_entity_poly.type
_entity_poly.pdbx_seq_one_letter_code
_entity_poly.pdbx_strand_id
1 'polypeptide(L)'
;MMYQLRYAVGLLKKRFIEFLRKKRLSIIYPAMPNGSLNRLKELRGSRSGERCFIVGNGPSLKNMDLTLLKDDCGIVFNGAFELRDLFKDENLYHAVEDRLVLEDHQTAINNLSGDVFLPSDLSHLVSGINPIVVEF
;
A
#
# COMPACT_ATOMS: atom_id res chain seq x y z
N MET A 1 -11.31 -10.54 -40.75
CA MET A 1 -9.86 -10.81 -40.67
C MET A 1 -9.05 -9.65 -40.05
N MET A 2 -9.34 -8.39 -40.39
CA MET A 2 -8.60 -7.21 -39.86
C MET A 2 -8.80 -6.92 -38.37
N TYR A 3 -9.94 -7.26 -37.79
CA TYR A 3 -10.26 -7.02 -36.37
C TYR A 3 -9.48 -7.95 -35.42
N GLN A 4 -9.30 -9.20 -35.80
CA GLN A 4 -8.53 -10.16 -35.03
C GLN A 4 -7.03 -9.82 -34.99
N LEU A 5 -6.50 -9.25 -36.08
CA LEU A 5 -5.10 -8.80 -36.14
C LEU A 5 -4.85 -7.62 -35.21
N ARG A 6 -5.76 -6.65 -35.15
CA ARG A 6 -5.68 -5.49 -34.23
C ARG A 6 -5.74 -5.90 -32.77
N TYR A 7 -6.58 -6.89 -32.44
CA TYR A 7 -6.70 -7.43 -31.09
C TYR A 7 -5.41 -8.17 -30.66
N ALA A 8 -4.87 -9.01 -31.52
CA ALA A 8 -3.62 -9.73 -31.27
C ALA A 8 -2.42 -8.77 -31.10
N VAL A 9 -2.31 -7.73 -31.92
CA VAL A 9 -1.28 -6.70 -31.79
C VAL A 9 -1.43 -5.91 -30.48
N GLY A 10 -2.65 -5.60 -30.07
CA GLY A 10 -2.95 -4.94 -28.78
C GLY A 10 -2.52 -5.80 -27.58
N LEU A 11 -2.77 -7.11 -27.64
CA LEU A 11 -2.39 -8.05 -26.58
C LEU A 11 -0.86 -8.23 -26.48
N LEU A 12 -0.19 -8.33 -27.64
CA LEU A 12 1.27 -8.40 -27.71
C LEU A 12 1.93 -7.13 -27.17
N LYS A 13 1.38 -5.95 -27.50
CA LYS A 13 1.86 -4.66 -26.99
C LYS A 13 1.69 -4.56 -25.46
N LYS A 14 0.57 -5.00 -24.92
CA LYS A 14 0.31 -5.04 -23.49
C LYS A 14 1.29 -5.97 -22.77
N ARG A 15 1.47 -7.22 -23.26
CA ARG A 15 2.44 -8.18 -22.71
C ARG A 15 3.89 -7.69 -22.79
N PHE A 16 4.25 -7.01 -23.89
CA PHE A 16 5.58 -6.44 -24.04
C PHE A 16 5.82 -5.28 -23.08
N ILE A 17 4.83 -4.40 -22.88
CA ILE A 17 4.91 -3.32 -21.89
C ILE A 17 5.01 -3.90 -20.47
N GLU A 18 4.23 -4.92 -20.14
CA GLU A 18 4.32 -5.61 -18.84
C GLU A 18 5.69 -6.30 -18.64
N PHE A 19 6.22 -6.93 -19.70
CA PHE A 19 7.56 -7.53 -19.68
C PHE A 19 8.65 -6.46 -19.46
N LEU A 20 8.57 -5.33 -20.18
CA LEU A 20 9.52 -4.22 -20.00
C LEU A 20 9.38 -3.59 -18.61
N ARG A 21 8.15 -3.46 -18.09
CA ARG A 21 7.88 -2.97 -16.75
C ARG A 21 8.49 -3.89 -15.69
N LYS A 22 8.28 -5.20 -15.81
CA LYS A 22 8.90 -6.20 -14.92
C LYS A 22 10.44 -6.18 -15.00
N LYS A 23 11.02 -6.09 -16.21
CA LYS A 23 12.47 -6.01 -16.38
C LYS A 23 13.04 -4.69 -15.85
N ARG A 24 12.34 -3.57 -16.05
CA ARG A 24 12.74 -2.28 -15.50
C ARG A 24 12.63 -2.27 -13.97
N LEU A 25 11.58 -2.88 -13.41
CA LEU A 25 11.43 -3.06 -11.97
C LEU A 25 12.54 -3.94 -11.38
N SER A 26 12.91 -5.06 -12.04
CA SER A 26 13.99 -5.94 -11.56
C SER A 26 15.39 -5.29 -11.64
N ILE A 27 15.57 -4.26 -12.46
CA ILE A 27 16.84 -3.52 -12.58
C ILE A 27 16.88 -2.35 -11.58
N ILE A 28 15.73 -1.69 -11.34
CA ILE A 28 15.64 -0.49 -10.51
C ILE A 28 15.32 -0.85 -9.05
N TYR A 29 14.58 -1.92 -8.82
CA TYR A 29 14.13 -2.36 -7.50
C TYR A 29 14.70 -3.76 -7.24
N PRO A 30 15.67 -3.88 -6.36
CA PRO A 30 16.11 -5.18 -5.89
C PRO A 30 14.93 -5.94 -5.30
N ALA A 31 14.98 -7.27 -5.42
CA ALA A 31 13.99 -8.19 -4.87
C ALA A 31 13.50 -7.71 -3.49
N MET A 32 12.20 -7.88 -3.26
CA MET A 32 11.52 -7.51 -2.01
C MET A 32 12.46 -7.66 -0.80
N PRO A 33 12.71 -6.61 -0.01
CA PRO A 33 13.64 -6.71 1.11
C PRO A 33 13.27 -7.90 1.99
N ASN A 34 14.23 -8.72 2.38
CA ASN A 34 13.99 -9.90 3.22
C ASN A 34 13.19 -9.56 4.48
N GLY A 35 13.33 -8.34 5.00
CA GLY A 35 12.55 -7.81 6.11
C GLY A 35 11.05 -7.76 5.84
N SER A 36 10.61 -7.33 4.66
CA SER A 36 9.19 -7.27 4.30
C SER A 36 8.54 -8.65 4.29
N LEU A 37 9.20 -9.65 3.70
CA LEU A 37 8.69 -11.02 3.68
C LEU A 37 8.58 -11.62 5.09
N ASN A 38 9.55 -11.37 5.95
CA ASN A 38 9.51 -11.84 7.34
C ASN A 38 8.38 -11.15 8.11
N ARG A 39 8.22 -9.84 7.95
CA ARG A 39 7.13 -9.10 8.59
C ARG A 39 5.75 -9.58 8.13
N LEU A 40 5.56 -9.83 6.85
CA LEU A 40 4.32 -10.42 6.32
C LEU A 40 4.02 -11.81 6.92
N LYS A 41 5.04 -12.64 7.13
CA LYS A 41 4.87 -13.95 7.81
C LYS A 41 4.46 -13.80 9.27
N GLU A 42 5.02 -12.83 9.99
CA GLU A 42 4.66 -12.52 11.37
C GLU A 42 3.21 -12.00 11.47
N LEU A 43 2.79 -11.15 10.54
CA LEU A 43 1.44 -10.61 10.49
C LEU A 43 0.39 -11.67 10.14
N ARG A 44 0.79 -12.73 9.44
CA ARG A 44 -0.13 -13.79 9.02
C ARG A 44 -0.77 -14.47 10.22
N GLY A 45 -2.09 -14.28 10.37
CA GLY A 45 -2.88 -14.86 11.45
C GLY A 45 -2.70 -14.20 12.81
N SER A 46 -1.87 -13.14 12.92
CA SER A 46 -1.65 -12.44 14.20
C SER A 46 -2.91 -11.79 14.75
N ARG A 47 -3.88 -11.47 13.89
CA ARG A 47 -5.16 -10.85 14.23
C ARG A 47 -6.36 -11.80 14.03
N SER A 48 -6.14 -13.10 14.13
CA SER A 48 -7.19 -14.08 13.92
C SER A 48 -8.29 -13.94 14.98
N GLY A 49 -9.54 -13.77 14.52
CA GLY A 49 -10.70 -13.58 15.40
C GLY A 49 -10.96 -12.13 15.80
N GLU A 50 -10.11 -11.19 15.46
CA GLU A 50 -10.33 -9.76 15.68
C GLU A 50 -11.12 -9.12 14.52
N ARG A 51 -11.85 -8.04 14.82
CA ARG A 51 -12.48 -7.21 13.78
C ARG A 51 -11.41 -6.30 13.18
N CYS A 52 -11.49 -6.11 11.87
CA CYS A 52 -10.63 -5.16 11.17
C CYS A 52 -11.47 -4.25 10.28
N PHE A 53 -11.22 -2.95 10.34
CA PHE A 53 -11.87 -1.94 9.54
C PHE A 53 -10.93 -1.44 8.46
N ILE A 54 -11.43 -1.41 7.23
CA ILE A 54 -10.73 -0.81 6.10
C ILE A 54 -11.29 0.59 5.90
N VAL A 55 -10.45 1.61 6.14
CA VAL A 55 -10.85 3.01 6.13
C VAL A 55 -10.20 3.73 4.94
N GLY A 56 -11.01 4.04 3.93
CA GLY A 56 -10.60 4.91 2.82
C GLY A 56 -10.62 6.39 3.23
N ASN A 57 -10.26 7.28 2.29
CA ASN A 57 -10.23 8.73 2.48
C ASN A 57 -11.41 9.46 1.81
N GLY A 58 -12.55 8.78 1.68
CA GLY A 58 -13.75 9.35 1.06
C GLY A 58 -14.42 10.44 1.91
N PRO A 59 -15.14 11.39 1.27
CA PRO A 59 -15.79 12.50 1.97
C PRO A 59 -16.88 12.06 2.95
N SER A 60 -17.39 10.85 2.85
CA SER A 60 -18.38 10.25 3.77
C SER A 60 -17.86 10.11 5.21
N LEU A 61 -16.55 10.03 5.40
CA LEU A 61 -15.94 9.92 6.73
C LEU A 61 -16.32 11.09 7.66
N LYS A 62 -16.54 12.27 7.10
CA LYS A 62 -16.93 13.46 7.86
C LYS A 62 -18.26 13.32 8.62
N ASN A 63 -19.10 12.37 8.19
CA ASN A 63 -20.43 12.13 8.76
C ASN A 63 -20.49 10.87 9.62
N MET A 64 -19.34 10.25 9.89
CA MET A 64 -19.25 9.00 10.66
C MET A 64 -18.63 9.26 12.03
N ASP A 65 -19.15 8.61 13.06
CA ASP A 65 -18.49 8.59 14.36
C ASP A 65 -17.38 7.54 14.36
N LEU A 66 -16.17 7.98 14.04
CA LEU A 66 -15.00 7.13 13.96
C LEU A 66 -14.40 6.80 15.34
N THR A 67 -14.85 7.43 16.42
CA THR A 67 -14.37 7.14 17.80
C THR A 67 -14.69 5.70 18.22
N LEU A 68 -15.69 5.09 17.59
CA LEU A 68 -16.08 3.70 17.80
C LEU A 68 -15.02 2.67 17.33
N LEU A 69 -14.02 3.12 16.55
CA LEU A 69 -12.96 2.26 15.98
C LEU A 69 -11.73 2.11 16.89
N LYS A 70 -11.67 2.87 17.97
CA LYS A 70 -10.47 3.05 18.80
C LYS A 70 -9.80 1.75 19.28
N ASP A 71 -10.59 0.74 19.59
CA ASP A 71 -10.11 -0.52 20.14
C ASP A 71 -10.04 -1.66 19.10
N ASP A 72 -10.40 -1.36 17.86
CA ASP A 72 -10.39 -2.32 16.76
C ASP A 72 -9.09 -2.21 15.93
N CYS A 73 -8.85 -3.19 15.08
CA CYS A 73 -7.79 -3.15 14.07
C CYS A 73 -8.24 -2.30 12.87
N GLY A 74 -7.36 -1.45 12.37
CA GLY A 74 -7.63 -0.59 11.22
C GLY A 74 -6.58 -0.69 10.12
N ILE A 75 -7.04 -0.67 8.87
CA ILE A 75 -6.19 -0.44 7.70
C ILE A 75 -6.64 0.86 7.06
N VAL A 76 -5.78 1.87 7.03
CA VAL A 76 -6.06 3.17 6.41
C VAL A 76 -5.29 3.31 5.10
N PHE A 77 -5.91 3.94 4.11
CA PHE A 77 -5.35 4.07 2.76
C PHE A 77 -5.00 5.51 2.41
N ASN A 78 -3.87 5.67 1.73
CA ASN A 78 -3.42 6.93 1.13
C ASN A 78 -3.52 8.11 2.13
N GLY A 79 -4.25 9.17 1.82
CA GLY A 79 -4.43 10.34 2.67
C GLY A 79 -5.16 10.10 3.99
N ALA A 80 -5.71 8.90 4.24
CA ALA A 80 -6.36 8.56 5.51
C ALA A 80 -5.38 8.39 6.69
N PHE A 81 -4.07 8.56 6.49
CA PHE A 81 -3.08 8.58 7.57
C PHE A 81 -3.35 9.68 8.63
N GLU A 82 -4.10 10.73 8.28
CA GLU A 82 -4.57 11.76 9.21
C GLU A 82 -5.50 11.19 10.29
N LEU A 83 -6.07 10.02 10.06
CA LEU A 83 -6.97 9.32 11.00
C LEU A 83 -6.22 8.44 12.02
N ARG A 84 -4.88 8.45 12.01
CA ARG A 84 -4.05 7.60 12.88
C ARG A 84 -4.41 7.72 14.36
N ASP A 85 -4.74 8.92 14.83
CA ASP A 85 -5.03 9.18 16.25
C ASP A 85 -6.36 8.54 16.72
N LEU A 86 -7.14 7.97 15.80
CA LEU A 86 -8.37 7.23 16.11
C LEU A 86 -8.10 5.78 16.53
N PHE A 87 -6.93 5.25 16.22
CA PHE A 87 -6.55 3.88 16.51
C PHE A 87 -5.36 3.85 17.48
N LYS A 88 -5.15 2.72 18.15
CA LYS A 88 -3.90 2.45 18.84
C LYS A 88 -2.83 2.08 17.80
N ASP A 89 -1.61 2.55 17.98
CA ASP A 89 -0.50 2.32 17.04
C ASP A 89 -0.29 0.84 16.69
N GLU A 90 -0.39 -0.04 17.69
CA GLU A 90 -0.24 -1.49 17.51
C GLU A 90 -1.37 -2.13 16.69
N ASN A 91 -2.49 -1.43 16.52
CA ASN A 91 -3.67 -1.92 15.82
C ASN A 91 -3.86 -1.25 14.44
N LEU A 92 -2.95 -0.36 14.05
CA LEU A 92 -3.09 0.42 12.84
C LEU A 92 -2.07 0.04 11.78
N TYR A 93 -2.59 -0.21 10.59
CA TYR A 93 -1.82 -0.46 9.38
C TYR A 93 -2.07 0.65 8.36
N HIS A 94 -1.02 1.12 7.70
CA HIS A 94 -1.11 2.13 6.66
C HIS A 94 -0.78 1.51 5.31
N ALA A 95 -1.59 1.73 4.29
CA ALA A 95 -1.30 1.33 2.92
C ALA A 95 -1.29 2.56 2.02
N VAL A 96 -0.15 2.88 1.43
CA VAL A 96 -0.01 4.03 0.53
C VAL A 96 0.40 3.53 -0.84
N GLU A 97 -0.50 3.63 -1.82
CA GLU A 97 -0.28 3.19 -3.20
C GLU A 97 -0.29 4.36 -4.20
N ASP A 98 -0.84 5.50 -3.81
CA ASP A 98 -0.88 6.69 -4.64
C ASP A 98 0.44 7.46 -4.52
N ARG A 99 1.15 7.54 -5.65
CA ARG A 99 2.44 8.23 -5.74
C ARG A 99 2.33 9.71 -5.39
N LEU A 100 1.26 10.40 -5.83
CA LEU A 100 1.10 11.82 -5.57
C LEU A 100 0.89 12.07 -4.08
N VAL A 101 0.09 11.24 -3.40
CA VAL A 101 -0.08 11.30 -1.94
C VAL A 101 1.27 11.11 -1.24
N LEU A 102 2.08 10.16 -1.70
CA LEU A 102 3.38 9.91 -1.11
C LEU A 102 4.34 11.09 -1.29
N GLU A 103 4.38 11.70 -2.49
CA GLU A 103 5.23 12.86 -2.78
C GLU A 103 4.76 14.11 -2.02
N ASP A 104 3.46 14.37 -1.97
CA ASP A 104 2.90 15.56 -1.32
C ASP A 104 2.97 15.50 0.22
N HIS A 105 2.91 14.29 0.80
CA HIS A 105 2.84 14.08 2.25
C HIS A 105 4.04 13.30 2.82
N GLN A 106 5.18 13.29 2.13
CA GLN A 106 6.36 12.50 2.46
C GLN A 106 6.79 12.66 3.94
N THR A 107 6.79 13.89 4.45
CA THR A 107 7.17 14.14 5.84
C THR A 107 6.22 13.49 6.84
N ALA A 108 4.92 13.56 6.61
CA ALA A 108 3.93 12.94 7.47
C ALA A 108 4.04 11.41 7.44
N ILE A 109 4.21 10.84 6.24
CA ILE A 109 4.34 9.39 6.03
C ILE A 109 5.64 8.86 6.65
N ASN A 110 6.74 9.58 6.55
CA ASN A 110 8.02 9.20 7.17
C ASN A 110 7.98 9.20 8.71
N ASN A 111 7.00 9.86 9.31
CA ASN A 111 6.79 9.91 10.76
C ASN A 111 5.65 8.99 11.24
N LEU A 112 5.10 8.13 10.36
CA LEU A 112 4.09 7.17 10.77
C LEU A 112 4.70 6.13 11.70
N SER A 113 3.99 5.82 12.78
CA SER A 113 4.22 4.64 13.63
C SER A 113 3.49 3.42 13.04
N GLY A 114 3.97 2.22 13.38
CA GLY A 114 3.34 0.98 12.95
C GLY A 114 3.77 0.49 11.56
N ASP A 115 3.01 -0.43 11.02
CA ASP A 115 3.31 -1.09 9.75
C ASP A 115 2.79 -0.26 8.57
N VAL A 116 3.68 0.14 7.68
CA VAL A 116 3.35 0.87 6.46
C VAL A 116 3.60 -0.02 5.25
N PHE A 117 2.57 -0.25 4.45
CA PHE A 117 2.63 -1.04 3.20
C PHE A 117 2.81 -0.11 2.02
N LEU A 118 3.80 -0.39 1.20
CA LEU A 118 4.11 0.37 -0.02
C LEU A 118 4.34 -0.55 -1.21
N PRO A 119 3.91 -0.16 -2.41
CA PRO A 119 4.35 -0.79 -3.65
C PRO A 119 5.87 -0.74 -3.79
N SER A 120 6.45 -1.78 -4.41
CA SER A 120 7.90 -1.87 -4.61
C SER A 120 8.48 -0.68 -5.39
N ASP A 121 7.73 -0.13 -6.34
CA ASP A 121 8.11 1.02 -7.14
C ASP A 121 8.05 2.37 -6.42
N LEU A 122 7.41 2.43 -5.24
CA LEU A 122 7.32 3.64 -4.43
C LEU A 122 8.20 3.62 -3.18
N SER A 123 8.72 2.46 -2.79
CA SER A 123 9.46 2.28 -1.54
C SER A 123 10.71 3.17 -1.43
N HIS A 124 11.28 3.58 -2.56
CA HIS A 124 12.45 4.49 -2.61
C HIS A 124 12.13 5.95 -2.26
N LEU A 125 10.85 6.33 -2.23
CA LEU A 125 10.41 7.69 -1.91
C LEU A 125 10.31 7.96 -0.40
N VAL A 126 10.40 6.93 0.44
CA VAL A 126 10.32 7.08 1.89
C VAL A 126 11.68 6.91 2.54
N SER A 127 11.85 7.58 3.68
CA SER A 127 13.05 7.51 4.53
C SER A 127 12.62 7.58 5.99
N GLY A 128 13.40 6.98 6.89
CA GLY A 128 13.08 7.01 8.33
C GLY A 128 12.06 5.98 8.80
N ILE A 129 11.35 5.31 7.90
CA ILE A 129 10.50 4.15 8.19
C ILE A 129 11.05 2.91 7.48
N ASN A 130 10.66 1.74 7.96
CA ASN A 130 10.98 0.46 7.31
C ASN A 130 9.69 -0.15 6.75
N PRO A 131 9.30 0.21 5.51
CA PRO A 131 8.02 -0.19 4.97
C PRO A 131 7.97 -1.69 4.64
N ILE A 132 6.78 -2.26 4.71
CA ILE A 132 6.50 -3.57 4.17
C ILE A 132 6.26 -3.38 2.66
N VAL A 133 7.24 -3.78 1.88
CA VAL A 133 7.17 -3.67 0.41
C VAL A 133 6.31 -4.80 -0.14
N VAL A 134 5.34 -4.45 -0.98
CA VAL A 134 4.42 -5.39 -1.62
C VAL A 134 4.43 -5.23 -3.14
N GLU A 135 4.17 -6.31 -3.86
CA GLU A 135 3.96 -6.29 -5.31
C GLU A 135 2.46 -6.46 -5.61
N PHE A 136 1.95 -5.60 -6.50
CA PHE A 136 0.56 -5.65 -7.00
C PHE A 136 0.53 -6.09 -8.45
#